data_bbbe2ff01c838eaa7c64ca65531b13bc
#
_entry.id   bbbe2ff01c838eaa7c64ca65531b13bc
#
_cell.length_a   1.000
_cell.length_b   1.000
_cell.length_c   1.000
_cell.angle_alpha   90.00
_cell.angle_beta   90.00
_cell.angle_gamma   90.00
#
_symmetry.space_group_name_H-M   'P 1'
#
loop_
_entity.id
_entity.type
_entity.pdbx_description
1 polymer ?
#
loop_
_entity_poly.entity_id
_entity_poly.type
_entity_poly.pdbx_seq_one_letter_code
_entity_poly.pdbx_strand_id
1 'polypeptide(L)'
;MDTKEIESRVAKARALHDKGMNCCQAVVMAYADKLPVDNDTTMKMASAMGRGMSGLRETCGCVTAMALVCGLCDQTMMVKGLGNRFREENGDLNCYKLLQLQGKDHSCNDLVACAARLLGETL
;
A
#
# COMPACT_ATOMS: atom_id res chain seq x y z
N MET A 1 -6.41 3.68 -14.65
CA MET A 1 -6.06 2.34 -15.20
C MET A 1 -7.32 1.56 -15.46
N ASP A 2 -7.30 0.65 -16.43
CA ASP A 2 -8.46 -0.20 -16.67
C ASP A 2 -8.55 -1.29 -15.60
N THR A 3 -9.71 -1.95 -15.54
CA THR A 3 -10.00 -2.96 -14.53
C THR A 3 -9.02 -4.13 -14.54
N LYS A 4 -8.62 -4.59 -15.71
CA LYS A 4 -7.66 -5.69 -15.86
C LYS A 4 -6.29 -5.35 -15.29
N GLU A 5 -5.81 -4.15 -15.56
CA GLU A 5 -4.53 -3.68 -15.03
C GLU A 5 -4.58 -3.56 -13.52
N ILE A 6 -5.67 -3.01 -12.97
CA ILE A 6 -5.85 -2.89 -11.52
C ILE A 6 -5.84 -4.27 -10.86
N GLU A 7 -6.62 -5.23 -11.40
CA GLU A 7 -6.66 -6.59 -10.88
C GLU A 7 -5.29 -7.26 -10.91
N SER A 8 -4.52 -7.05 -11.97
CA SER A 8 -3.16 -7.58 -12.10
C SER A 8 -2.24 -7.01 -11.01
N ARG A 9 -2.32 -5.71 -10.73
CA ARG A 9 -1.51 -5.08 -9.70
C ARG A 9 -1.93 -5.51 -8.30
N VAL A 10 -3.20 -5.67 -8.06
CA VAL A 10 -3.71 -6.21 -6.79
C VAL A 10 -3.19 -7.63 -6.56
N ALA A 11 -3.28 -8.49 -7.58
CA ALA A 11 -2.77 -9.86 -7.48
C ALA A 11 -1.25 -9.88 -7.23
N LYS A 12 -0.50 -9.00 -7.90
CA LYS A 12 0.95 -8.89 -7.70
C LYS A 12 1.27 -8.44 -6.27
N ALA A 13 0.57 -7.43 -5.75
CA ALA A 13 0.79 -6.95 -4.39
C ALA A 13 0.53 -8.05 -3.36
N ARG A 14 -0.58 -8.78 -3.49
CA ARG A 14 -0.89 -9.90 -2.60
C ARG A 14 0.20 -10.98 -2.64
N ALA A 15 0.63 -11.35 -3.84
CA ALA A 15 1.65 -12.38 -4.02
C ALA A 15 3.00 -11.96 -3.40
N LEU A 16 3.41 -10.72 -3.59
CA LEU A 16 4.64 -10.19 -3.00
C LEU A 16 4.57 -10.18 -1.47
N HIS A 17 3.44 -9.81 -0.91
CA HIS A 17 3.22 -9.84 0.53
C HIS A 17 3.28 -11.29 1.05
N ASP A 18 2.67 -12.23 0.35
CA ASP A 18 2.69 -13.64 0.73
C ASP A 18 4.11 -14.23 0.70
N LYS A 19 4.99 -13.68 -0.14
CA LYS A 19 6.39 -14.10 -0.24
C LYS A 19 7.30 -13.48 0.82
N GLY A 20 6.77 -12.65 1.69
CA GLY A 20 7.52 -12.09 2.82
C GLY A 20 7.85 -10.62 2.76
N MET A 21 7.45 -9.89 1.70
CA MET A 21 7.60 -8.44 1.71
C MET A 21 6.69 -7.82 2.77
N ASN A 22 7.13 -6.73 3.40
CA ASN A 22 6.25 -6.01 4.30
C ASN A 22 5.12 -5.32 3.49
N CYS A 23 4.09 -4.85 4.17
CA CYS A 23 2.92 -4.27 3.50
C CYS A 23 3.27 -3.08 2.61
N CYS A 24 4.20 -2.24 3.04
CA CYS A 24 4.63 -1.09 2.24
C CYS A 24 5.39 -1.55 0.98
N GLN A 25 6.35 -2.44 1.13
CA GLN A 25 7.11 -2.97 0.00
C GLN A 25 6.20 -3.63 -1.04
N ALA A 26 5.26 -4.45 -0.59
CA ALA A 26 4.36 -5.18 -1.48
C ALA A 26 3.53 -4.23 -2.36
N VAL A 27 2.97 -3.18 -1.77
CA VAL A 27 2.17 -2.20 -2.52
C VAL A 27 3.05 -1.38 -3.46
N VAL A 28 4.17 -0.86 -2.98
CA VAL A 28 5.06 -0.03 -3.80
C VAL A 28 5.59 -0.83 -4.99
N MET A 29 6.03 -2.07 -4.76
CA MET A 29 6.58 -2.91 -5.82
C MET A 29 5.55 -3.35 -6.85
N ALA A 30 4.27 -3.38 -6.49
CA ALA A 30 3.20 -3.62 -7.46
C ALA A 30 3.11 -2.49 -8.50
N TYR A 31 3.70 -1.33 -8.22
CA TYR A 31 3.74 -0.17 -9.11
C TYR A 31 5.15 0.18 -9.56
N ALA A 32 6.12 -0.73 -9.37
CA ALA A 32 7.54 -0.46 -9.64
C ALA A 32 7.79 0.02 -11.08
N ASP A 33 7.06 -0.49 -12.05
CA ASP A 33 7.18 -0.11 -13.46
C ASP A 33 6.79 1.35 -13.73
N LYS A 34 6.06 1.97 -12.83
CA LYS A 34 5.62 3.38 -12.93
C LYS A 34 6.55 4.35 -12.22
N LEU A 35 7.52 3.84 -11.47
CA LEU A 35 8.36 4.66 -10.61
C LEU A 35 9.67 5.01 -11.29
N PRO A 36 10.16 6.26 -11.13
CA PRO A 36 11.43 6.71 -11.72
C PRO A 36 12.65 6.29 -10.88
N VAL A 37 12.54 5.19 -10.16
CA VAL A 37 13.55 4.67 -9.24
C VAL A 37 13.71 3.19 -9.50
N ASP A 38 14.95 2.66 -9.44
CA ASP A 38 15.19 1.23 -9.65
C ASP A 38 14.56 0.38 -8.54
N ASN A 39 14.37 -0.91 -8.84
CA ASN A 39 13.71 -1.83 -7.92
C ASN A 39 14.45 -2.00 -6.60
N ASP A 40 15.77 -2.06 -6.63
CA ASP A 40 16.58 -2.24 -5.42
C ASP A 40 16.42 -1.04 -4.48
N THR A 41 16.51 0.17 -5.01
CA THR A 41 16.32 1.40 -4.24
C THR A 41 14.90 1.49 -3.70
N THR A 42 13.92 1.14 -4.51
CA THR A 42 12.51 1.13 -4.10
C THR A 42 12.29 0.18 -2.91
N MET A 43 12.84 -1.02 -2.98
CA MET A 43 12.75 -1.99 -1.89
C MET A 43 13.40 -1.47 -0.60
N LYS A 44 14.56 -0.82 -0.73
CA LYS A 44 15.26 -0.24 0.43
C LYS A 44 14.48 0.91 1.04
N MET A 45 13.94 1.79 0.22
CA MET A 45 13.13 2.93 0.70
C MET A 45 11.94 2.46 1.52
N ALA A 46 11.29 1.40 1.12
CA ALA A 46 10.09 0.89 1.79
C ALA A 46 10.39 -0.09 2.92
N SER A 47 11.65 -0.50 3.11
CA SER A 47 12.02 -1.57 4.03
C SER A 47 11.68 -1.29 5.50
N ALA A 48 11.75 -0.03 5.93
CA ALA A 48 11.47 0.37 7.31
C ALA A 48 10.03 0.83 7.51
N MET A 49 9.21 0.88 6.46
CA MET A 49 7.89 1.51 6.52
C MET A 49 6.74 0.53 6.73
N GLY A 50 7.01 -0.76 6.77
CA GLY A 50 6.01 -1.75 7.13
C GLY A 50 5.78 -1.78 8.65
N ARG A 51 4.71 -2.45 9.07
CA ARG A 51 4.34 -2.61 10.49
C ARG A 51 4.18 -1.28 11.22
N GLY A 52 3.60 -0.30 10.54
CA GLY A 52 3.38 1.02 11.12
C GLY A 52 4.68 1.75 11.46
N MET A 53 5.67 1.66 10.58
CA MET A 53 7.03 2.18 10.73
C MET A 53 7.85 1.28 11.66
N SER A 54 8.36 0.19 11.09
CA SER A 54 9.30 -0.75 11.76
C SER A 54 8.80 -1.27 13.12
N GLY A 55 7.50 -1.49 13.23
CA GLY A 55 6.92 -2.03 14.45
C GLY A 55 6.43 -0.98 15.46
N LEU A 56 6.55 0.31 15.16
CA LEU A 56 5.99 1.37 16.00
C LEU A 56 4.46 1.39 15.97
N ARG A 57 3.84 0.70 15.01
CA ARG A 57 2.39 0.56 14.90
C ARG A 57 1.67 1.90 14.77
N GLU A 58 2.31 2.84 14.08
CA GLU A 58 1.72 4.13 13.74
C GLU A 58 0.97 4.03 12.41
N THR A 59 1.25 4.87 11.42
CA THR A 59 0.55 4.84 10.14
C THR A 59 0.76 3.50 9.43
N CYS A 60 -0.33 2.89 8.98
CA CYS A 60 -0.28 1.64 8.22
C CYS A 60 0.64 1.76 7.00
N GLY A 61 1.52 0.75 6.83
CA GLY A 61 2.45 0.73 5.70
C GLY A 61 1.78 0.77 4.34
N CYS A 62 0.54 0.32 4.23
CA CYS A 62 -0.25 0.42 3.00
C CYS A 62 -0.55 1.89 2.66
N VAL A 63 -0.84 2.70 3.66
CA VAL A 63 -1.10 4.13 3.48
C VAL A 63 0.20 4.86 3.11
N THR A 64 1.30 4.54 3.79
CA THR A 64 2.62 5.09 3.48
C THR A 64 3.02 4.73 2.05
N ALA A 65 2.72 3.50 1.62
CA ALA A 65 3.00 3.05 0.25
C ALA A 65 2.24 3.89 -0.78
N MET A 66 0.97 4.17 -0.53
CA MET A 66 0.19 5.03 -1.43
C MET A 66 0.82 6.42 -1.54
N ALA A 67 1.29 6.96 -0.41
CA ALA A 67 1.97 8.25 -0.40
C ALA A 67 3.28 8.22 -1.19
N LEU A 68 4.08 7.17 -1.03
CA LEU A 68 5.33 7.00 -1.77
C LEU A 68 5.10 6.93 -3.28
N VAL A 69 4.15 6.12 -3.71
CA VAL A 69 3.83 5.97 -5.14
C VAL A 69 3.35 7.31 -5.70
N CYS A 70 2.44 7.97 -5.02
CA CYS A 70 1.94 9.27 -5.46
C CYS A 70 3.04 10.33 -5.52
N GLY A 71 3.93 10.35 -4.52
CA GLY A 71 5.04 11.31 -4.52
C GLY A 71 5.98 11.09 -5.70
N LEU A 72 6.34 9.83 -5.97
CA LEU A 72 7.24 9.49 -7.06
C LEU A 72 6.61 9.69 -8.45
N CYS A 73 5.28 9.68 -8.52
CA CYS A 73 4.52 9.90 -9.76
C CYS A 73 4.01 11.34 -9.89
N ASP A 74 4.50 12.27 -9.07
CA ASP A 74 4.08 13.68 -9.07
C ASP A 74 2.56 13.86 -8.86
N GLN A 75 1.98 13.01 -8.00
CA GLN A 75 0.56 13.00 -7.70
C GLN A 75 0.28 13.19 -6.20
N THR A 76 1.10 14.00 -5.52
CA THR A 76 0.98 14.21 -4.07
C THR A 76 -0.40 14.72 -3.65
N MET A 77 -1.08 15.46 -4.54
CA MET A 77 -2.43 15.98 -4.29
C MET A 77 -3.46 14.88 -4.05
N MET A 78 -3.19 13.66 -4.52
CA MET A 78 -4.12 12.54 -4.40
C MET A 78 -4.05 11.84 -3.05
N VAL A 79 -2.98 12.05 -2.28
CA VAL A 79 -2.70 11.28 -1.05
C VAL A 79 -3.80 11.43 -0.01
N LYS A 80 -4.26 12.66 0.22
CA LYS A 80 -5.32 12.90 1.22
C LYS A 80 -6.61 12.16 0.86
N GLY A 81 -7.01 12.21 -0.40
CA GLY A 81 -8.20 11.49 -0.86
C GLY A 81 -8.06 9.97 -0.74
N LEU A 82 -6.88 9.46 -1.09
CA LEU A 82 -6.58 8.04 -0.95
C LEU A 82 -6.62 7.60 0.52
N GLY A 83 -6.03 8.38 1.41
CA GLY A 83 -6.07 8.10 2.84
C GLY A 83 -7.49 8.09 3.39
N ASN A 84 -8.31 9.05 2.98
CA ASN A 84 -9.70 9.11 3.40
C ASN A 84 -10.49 7.89 2.91
N ARG A 85 -10.30 7.48 1.66
CA ARG A 85 -10.95 6.28 1.11
C ARG A 85 -10.50 5.02 1.85
N PHE A 86 -9.21 4.91 2.14
CA PHE A 86 -8.68 3.77 2.89
C PHE A 86 -9.31 3.70 4.29
N ARG A 87 -9.42 4.83 4.96
CA ARG A 87 -10.07 4.91 6.28
C ARG A 87 -11.54 4.51 6.22
N GLU A 88 -12.26 4.98 5.21
CA GLU A 88 -13.68 4.64 5.03
C GLU A 88 -13.88 3.14 4.83
N GLU A 89 -13.02 2.50 4.04
CA GLU A 89 -13.15 1.08 3.74
C GLU A 89 -12.64 0.18 4.86
N ASN A 90 -11.67 0.62 5.65
CA ASN A 90 -10.99 -0.24 6.61
C ASN A 90 -11.13 0.19 8.07
N GLY A 91 -11.61 1.39 8.33
CA GLY A 91 -11.93 1.88 9.67
C GLY A 91 -10.90 2.80 10.30
N ASP A 92 -9.64 2.75 9.90
CA ASP A 92 -8.60 3.61 10.46
C ASP A 92 -7.39 3.68 9.51
N LEU A 93 -6.44 4.55 9.81
CA LEU A 93 -5.15 4.63 9.14
C LEU A 93 -4.02 4.11 10.03
N ASN A 94 -4.28 3.95 11.30
CA ASN A 94 -3.29 3.55 12.30
C ASN A 94 -3.12 2.03 12.31
N CYS A 95 -1.86 1.57 12.21
CA CYS A 95 -1.53 0.15 12.14
C CYS A 95 -2.06 -0.63 13.36
N TYR A 96 -1.84 -0.12 14.56
CA TYR A 96 -2.31 -0.80 15.78
C TYR A 96 -3.83 -0.96 15.80
N LYS A 97 -4.55 0.10 15.45
CA LYS A 97 -6.02 0.05 15.43
C LYS A 97 -6.55 -0.87 14.32
N LEU A 98 -5.90 -0.87 13.16
CA LEU A 98 -6.26 -1.77 12.08
C LEU A 98 -6.06 -3.23 12.47
N LEU A 99 -5.00 -3.54 13.22
CA LEU A 99 -4.78 -4.90 13.73
C LEU A 99 -5.92 -5.33 14.66
N GLN A 100 -6.45 -4.41 15.46
CA GLN A 100 -7.58 -4.70 16.37
C GLN A 100 -8.88 -4.92 15.60
N LEU A 101 -9.02 -4.29 14.43
CA LEU A 101 -10.20 -4.43 13.58
C LEU A 101 -10.10 -5.64 12.66
N GLN A 102 -8.97 -6.34 12.64
CA GLN A 102 -8.77 -7.50 11.78
C GLN A 102 -9.75 -8.61 12.12
N GLY A 103 -10.34 -9.13 11.06
CA GLY A 103 -11.24 -10.24 11.10
C GLY A 103 -11.14 -10.94 9.75
N LYS A 104 -12.21 -11.61 9.36
CA LYS A 104 -12.22 -12.45 8.17
C LYS A 104 -11.82 -11.71 6.88
N ASP A 105 -12.16 -10.42 6.76
CA ASP A 105 -11.99 -9.64 5.53
C ASP A 105 -11.06 -8.44 5.67
N HIS A 106 -10.27 -8.38 6.75
CA HIS A 106 -9.39 -7.25 7.05
C HIS A 106 -8.00 -7.68 7.50
N SER A 107 -7.46 -8.74 6.88
CA SER A 107 -6.06 -9.13 7.12
C SER A 107 -5.11 -8.08 6.55
N CYS A 108 -3.84 -8.12 6.94
CA CYS A 108 -2.83 -7.25 6.34
C CYS A 108 -2.76 -7.44 4.82
N ASN A 109 -2.92 -8.67 4.34
CA ASN A 109 -2.95 -8.96 2.90
C ASN A 109 -4.15 -8.30 2.22
N ASP A 110 -5.31 -8.26 2.88
CA ASP A 110 -6.49 -7.55 2.36
C ASP A 110 -6.27 -6.05 2.31
N LEU A 111 -5.58 -5.49 3.31
CA LEU A 111 -5.22 -4.06 3.32
C LEU A 111 -4.25 -3.73 2.18
N VAL A 112 -3.28 -4.62 1.92
CA VAL A 112 -2.36 -4.51 0.77
C VAL A 112 -3.15 -4.47 -0.54
N ALA A 113 -4.10 -5.37 -0.69
CA ALA A 113 -4.96 -5.42 -1.88
C ALA A 113 -5.78 -4.15 -2.04
N CYS A 114 -6.33 -3.64 -0.93
CA CYS A 114 -7.11 -2.40 -0.93
C CYS A 114 -6.26 -1.22 -1.41
N ALA A 115 -5.05 -1.05 -0.85
CA ALA A 115 -4.17 0.05 -1.23
C ALA A 115 -3.78 -0.03 -2.71
N ALA A 116 -3.43 -1.22 -3.19
CA ALA A 116 -3.09 -1.42 -4.59
C ALA A 116 -4.27 -1.07 -5.52
N ARG A 117 -5.48 -1.46 -5.15
CA ARG A 117 -6.69 -1.14 -5.90
C ARG A 117 -6.96 0.37 -5.91
N LEU A 118 -6.91 1.01 -4.76
CA LEU A 118 -7.15 2.46 -4.64
C LEU A 118 -6.17 3.26 -5.50
N LEU A 119 -4.89 2.88 -5.51
CA LEU A 119 -3.90 3.51 -6.38
C LEU A 119 -4.28 3.35 -7.85
N GLY A 120 -4.67 2.16 -8.27
CA GLY A 120 -5.06 1.90 -9.64
C GLY A 120 -6.28 2.69 -10.08
N GLU A 121 -7.23 2.89 -9.19
CA GLU A 121 -8.43 3.70 -9.46
C GLU A 121 -8.12 5.19 -9.55
N THR A 122 -7.01 5.62 -8.98
CA THR A 122 -6.63 7.03 -8.88
C THR A 122 -5.61 7.44 -9.95
N LEU A 123 -4.67 6.58 -10.28
CA LEU A 123 -3.60 6.84 -11.25
C LEU A 123 -4.03 6.54 -12.73
#